data_567f22a41aa105d25e7304a58a9461a6
#
_entry.id   567f22a41aa105d25e7304a58a9461a6
#
_cell.length_a   1.000
_cell.length_b   1.000
_cell.length_c   1.000
_cell.angle_alpha   90.00
_cell.angle_beta   90.00
_cell.angle_gamma   90.00
#
_symmetry.space_group_name_H-M   'P 1'
#
loop_
_entity.id
_entity.type
_entity.pdbx_description
1 polymer ?
#
loop_
_entity_poly.entity_id
_entity_poly.type
_entity_poly.pdbx_seq_one_letter_code
_entity_poly.pdbx_strand_id
1 'polypeptide(L)'
;MTEFPICVSVSQAPRLPMAGETIHGHRFFIGFGGKGANQCVQAARMGAKTAMVCKVPNMVSYVEQTENAATGAASIIVNDTGENAIVIVAGANMLLGQEELQRALTAIVNAKVLVCQENHVKTIFNPAPAIADLCSDFYKASDVFCCNESEAELLTGLSVTSVEDASQVGLELLNKGCGSVIVTLGPQGCVVCQSTNMAPKHIPTTAVTAADATGAGDSFIGALAFYMAHYPTMPLEEMARRANLVAAMSVQTVGTQTSFPFQKDLPTELF
;
A
#
# COMPACT_ATOMS: atom_id res chain seq x y z
N MET A 1 2.40 -4.62 10.47
CA MET A 1 2.66 -4.68 9.03
C MET A 1 3.30 -5.98 8.67
N THR A 2 2.70 -6.75 7.81
CA THR A 2 3.08 -8.13 7.48
C THR A 2 3.54 -8.32 6.04
N GLU A 3 4.00 -7.30 5.35
CA GLU A 3 4.75 -7.41 4.10
C GLU A 3 6.09 -6.66 4.19
N PHE A 4 7.08 -7.06 3.62
CA PHE A 4 8.46 -7.46 3.87
C PHE A 4 9.41 -6.63 3.02
N PRO A 5 10.63 -6.34 3.49
CA PRO A 5 11.65 -5.82 2.60
C PRO A 5 11.86 -6.82 1.46
N ILE A 6 11.69 -6.33 0.26
CA ILE A 6 11.96 -7.05 -0.98
C ILE A 6 13.15 -6.35 -1.64
N CYS A 7 14.12 -7.13 -2.12
CA CYS A 7 15.13 -6.61 -3.01
C CYS A 7 14.46 -6.36 -4.38
N VAL A 8 14.42 -5.11 -4.80
CA VAL A 8 13.75 -4.71 -6.04
C VAL A 8 14.82 -4.38 -7.09
N SER A 9 14.83 -5.13 -8.19
CA SER A 9 15.58 -4.77 -9.38
C SER A 9 14.69 -4.07 -10.39
N VAL A 10 15.06 -2.88 -10.83
CA VAL A 10 14.30 -2.08 -11.78
C VAL A 10 15.12 -1.88 -13.05
N SER A 11 14.55 -2.27 -14.19
CA SER A 11 15.08 -1.99 -15.53
C SER A 11 14.17 -0.99 -16.22
N GLN A 12 14.72 0.14 -16.65
CA GLN A 12 14.01 1.09 -17.49
C GLN A 12 14.30 0.82 -18.97
N ALA A 13 13.26 0.78 -19.78
CA ALA A 13 13.33 0.46 -21.20
C ALA A 13 12.33 1.34 -22.00
N PRO A 14 12.52 1.52 -23.31
CA PRO A 14 11.59 2.31 -24.13
C PRO A 14 10.16 1.80 -24.10
N ARG A 15 9.97 0.51 -23.96
CA ARG A 15 8.67 -0.19 -23.86
C ARG A 15 8.81 -1.50 -23.09
N LEU A 16 7.70 -2.11 -22.73
CA LEU A 16 7.71 -3.46 -22.20
C LEU A 16 8.08 -4.48 -23.29
N PRO A 17 8.91 -5.51 -23.00
CA PRO A 17 9.24 -6.56 -23.97
C PRO A 17 8.03 -7.48 -24.23
N MET A 18 7.93 -7.98 -25.46
CA MET A 18 7.00 -9.05 -25.80
C MET A 18 7.56 -10.42 -25.41
N ALA A 19 6.72 -11.46 -25.38
CA ALA A 19 7.15 -12.82 -25.10
C ALA A 19 8.23 -13.27 -26.10
N GLY A 20 9.37 -13.76 -25.58
CA GLY A 20 10.52 -14.20 -26.36
C GLY A 20 11.42 -13.09 -26.90
N GLU A 21 11.13 -11.83 -26.58
CA GLU A 21 11.90 -10.67 -27.07
C GLU A 21 13.03 -10.29 -26.11
N THR A 22 14.15 -9.84 -26.67
CA THR A 22 15.24 -9.18 -25.95
C THR A 22 15.32 -7.73 -26.40
N ILE A 23 15.21 -6.78 -25.46
CA ILE A 23 15.35 -5.35 -25.74
C ILE A 23 16.47 -4.74 -24.92
N HIS A 24 17.02 -3.62 -25.39
CA HIS A 24 17.96 -2.84 -24.60
C HIS A 24 17.23 -1.88 -23.68
N GLY A 25 17.51 -1.96 -22.37
CA GLY A 25 17.17 -0.94 -21.41
C GLY A 25 18.22 0.18 -21.40
N HIS A 26 17.86 1.33 -20.87
CA HIS A 26 18.76 2.48 -20.75
C HIS A 26 19.17 2.79 -19.31
N ARG A 27 18.53 2.15 -18.32
CA ARG A 27 18.90 2.30 -16.91
C ARG A 27 18.56 1.03 -16.11
N PHE A 28 19.42 0.71 -15.16
CA PHE A 28 19.20 -0.37 -14.18
C PHE A 28 19.58 0.11 -12.78
N PHE A 29 18.77 -0.24 -11.78
CA PHE A 29 19.12 -0.02 -10.39
C PHE A 29 18.51 -1.10 -9.48
N ILE A 30 19.12 -1.26 -8.31
CA ILE A 30 18.61 -2.13 -7.24
C ILE A 30 18.20 -1.23 -6.07
N GLY A 31 17.04 -1.49 -5.51
CA GLY A 31 16.51 -0.74 -4.39
C GLY A 31 15.80 -1.63 -3.37
N PHE A 32 15.29 -1.00 -2.35
CA PHE A 32 14.45 -1.63 -1.33
C PHE A 32 12.99 -1.37 -1.65
N GLY A 33 12.15 -2.37 -1.42
CA GLY A 33 10.71 -2.30 -1.61
C GLY A 33 9.99 -3.30 -0.72
N GLY A 34 8.81 -3.68 -1.15
CA GLY A 34 7.84 -4.46 -0.38
C GLY A 34 6.80 -3.54 0.23
N LYS A 35 5.51 -3.83 -0.04
CA LYS A 35 4.40 -2.93 0.29
C LYS A 35 4.40 -2.54 1.77
N GLY A 36 4.47 -3.49 2.69
CA GLY A 36 4.52 -3.20 4.12
C GLY A 36 5.74 -2.37 4.53
N ALA A 37 6.93 -2.64 3.96
CA ALA A 37 8.13 -1.83 4.20
C ALA A 37 7.95 -0.40 3.67
N ASN A 38 7.40 -0.23 2.47
CA ASN A 38 7.12 1.06 1.86
C ASN A 38 6.14 1.88 2.72
N GLN A 39 5.03 1.27 3.14
CA GLN A 39 4.01 1.89 3.99
C GLN A 39 4.58 2.29 5.35
N CYS A 40 5.41 1.42 5.94
CA CYS A 40 6.12 1.69 7.20
C CYS A 40 7.08 2.88 7.07
N VAL A 41 7.87 2.92 6.00
CA VAL A 41 8.81 4.02 5.71
C VAL A 41 8.08 5.34 5.51
N GLN A 42 6.98 5.36 4.76
CA GLN A 42 6.21 6.59 4.57
C GLN A 42 5.64 7.11 5.88
N ALA A 43 5.01 6.25 6.69
CA ALA A 43 4.50 6.66 8.00
C ALA A 43 5.60 7.19 8.93
N ALA A 44 6.77 6.52 8.93
CA ALA A 44 7.93 6.96 9.73
C ALA A 44 8.48 8.31 9.26
N ARG A 45 8.55 8.56 7.96
CA ARG A 45 9.00 9.84 7.39
C ARG A 45 8.08 11.01 7.75
N MET A 46 6.82 10.74 7.98
CA MET A 46 5.85 11.72 8.49
C MET A 46 5.93 11.91 10.01
N GLY A 47 6.77 11.15 10.73
CA GLY A 47 7.00 11.27 12.17
C GLY A 47 6.31 10.22 13.03
N ALA A 48 5.67 9.20 12.46
CA ALA A 48 5.10 8.10 13.25
C ALA A 48 6.21 7.23 13.86
N LYS A 49 5.97 6.75 15.08
CA LYS A 49 6.76 5.65 15.65
C LYS A 49 6.23 4.35 15.03
N THR A 50 7.02 3.72 14.21
CA THR A 50 6.64 2.52 13.48
C THR A 50 7.42 1.29 13.95
N ALA A 51 6.76 0.13 13.89
CA ALA A 51 7.40 -1.17 14.04
C ALA A 51 6.97 -2.04 12.86
N MET A 52 7.90 -2.82 12.32
CA MET A 52 7.64 -3.76 11.25
C MET A 52 7.85 -5.18 11.78
N VAL A 53 6.86 -6.05 11.56
CA VAL A 53 6.95 -7.47 11.89
C VAL A 53 7.13 -8.22 10.58
N CYS A 54 8.26 -8.90 10.42
CA CYS A 54 8.61 -9.56 9.16
C CYS A 54 9.68 -10.64 9.35
N LYS A 55 9.98 -11.41 8.30
CA LYS A 55 11.01 -12.44 8.29
C LYS A 55 11.98 -12.22 7.12
N VAL A 56 13.27 -12.05 7.42
CA VAL A 56 14.34 -11.75 6.45
C VAL A 56 15.64 -12.43 6.87
N PRO A 57 16.68 -12.51 6.00
CA PRO A 57 17.97 -13.09 6.36
C PRO A 57 18.79 -12.31 7.40
N ASN A 58 18.48 -11.03 7.72
CA ASN A 58 19.22 -10.19 8.67
C ASN A 58 18.33 -9.46 9.67
N MET A 59 18.73 -9.38 10.95
CA MET A 59 17.91 -8.96 12.10
C MET A 59 17.77 -7.44 12.33
N VAL A 60 16.54 -7.01 12.67
CA VAL A 60 16.18 -5.82 13.44
C VAL A 60 14.99 -6.19 14.36
N SER A 61 14.72 -5.46 15.45
CA SER A 61 13.92 -5.83 16.64
C SER A 61 12.68 -6.75 16.52
N TYR A 62 11.96 -6.81 15.43
CA TYR A 62 10.84 -7.75 15.18
C TYR A 62 10.95 -8.39 13.79
N VAL A 63 12.14 -8.32 13.21
CA VAL A 63 12.48 -8.91 11.93
C VAL A 63 13.27 -10.18 12.21
N GLU A 64 12.71 -11.33 11.90
CA GLU A 64 13.36 -12.61 12.17
C GLU A 64 14.24 -13.09 11.02
N GLN A 65 15.36 -13.66 11.38
CA GLN A 65 16.27 -14.30 10.44
C GLN A 65 15.80 -15.71 10.12
N THR A 66 15.92 -16.12 8.86
CA THR A 66 15.77 -17.51 8.44
C THR A 66 16.87 -17.89 7.46
N GLU A 67 17.41 -19.10 7.63
CA GLU A 67 18.33 -19.72 6.68
C GLU A 67 17.57 -20.57 5.62
N ASN A 68 16.26 -20.75 5.81
CA ASN A 68 15.45 -21.66 5.00
C ASN A 68 14.94 -21.04 3.70
N ALA A 69 15.08 -19.72 3.51
CA ALA A 69 14.69 -19.04 2.28
C ALA A 69 15.45 -17.73 2.11
N ALA A 70 15.68 -17.33 0.87
CA ALA A 70 16.19 -16.02 0.54
C ALA A 70 15.15 -14.91 0.82
N THR A 71 15.61 -13.67 0.99
CA THR A 71 14.72 -12.50 1.00
C THR A 71 13.85 -12.49 -0.25
N GLY A 72 12.60 -12.02 -0.13
CA GLY A 72 11.75 -11.80 -1.30
C GLY A 72 12.43 -10.90 -2.33
N ALA A 73 12.16 -11.12 -3.60
CA ALA A 73 12.71 -10.36 -4.70
C ALA A 73 11.61 -9.94 -5.68
N ALA A 74 11.74 -8.74 -6.23
CA ALA A 74 10.89 -8.27 -7.31
C ALA A 74 11.75 -7.83 -8.51
N SER A 75 11.40 -8.30 -9.70
CA SER A 75 11.92 -7.79 -10.96
C SER A 75 10.88 -6.89 -11.59
N ILE A 76 11.24 -5.65 -11.84
CA ILE A 76 10.35 -4.63 -12.40
C ILE A 76 10.94 -4.13 -13.70
N ILE A 77 10.13 -4.09 -14.74
CA ILE A 77 10.45 -3.40 -15.99
C ILE A 77 9.52 -2.20 -16.08
N VAL A 78 10.07 -1.01 -16.27
CA VAL A 78 9.30 0.25 -16.40
C VAL A 78 9.60 0.84 -17.78
N ASN A 79 8.58 1.20 -18.54
CA ASN A 79 8.74 1.87 -19.83
C ASN A 79 8.77 3.41 -19.70
N ASP A 80 9.03 4.10 -20.82
CA ASP A 80 9.14 5.57 -20.86
C ASP A 80 7.80 6.28 -20.58
N THR A 81 6.67 5.57 -20.65
CA THR A 81 5.34 6.09 -20.31
C THR A 81 4.95 5.84 -18.86
N GLY A 82 5.82 5.17 -18.06
CA GLY A 82 5.58 4.86 -16.65
C GLY A 82 4.78 3.58 -16.41
N GLU A 83 4.42 2.83 -17.47
CA GLU A 83 3.80 1.51 -17.33
C GLU A 83 4.84 0.49 -16.86
N ASN A 84 4.44 -0.47 -16.05
CA ASN A 84 5.34 -1.47 -15.51
C ASN A 84 4.83 -2.90 -15.67
N ALA A 85 5.79 -3.84 -15.66
CA ALA A 85 5.55 -5.26 -15.50
C ALA A 85 6.38 -5.77 -14.32
N ILE A 86 5.76 -6.50 -13.40
CA ILE A 86 6.37 -6.90 -12.13
C ILE A 86 6.24 -8.40 -11.96
N VAL A 87 7.36 -9.03 -11.60
CA VAL A 87 7.40 -10.43 -11.13
C VAL A 87 7.94 -10.43 -9.70
N ILE A 88 7.19 -11.04 -8.78
CA ILE A 88 7.55 -11.13 -7.37
C ILE A 88 7.81 -12.59 -7.00
N VAL A 89 8.89 -12.82 -6.25
CA VAL A 89 9.17 -14.07 -5.56
C VAL A 89 9.14 -13.76 -4.07
N ALA A 90 8.16 -14.28 -3.35
CA ALA A 90 7.90 -13.92 -1.95
C ALA A 90 9.03 -14.36 -1.00
N GLY A 91 9.70 -15.47 -1.27
CA GLY A 91 10.84 -15.95 -0.46
C GLY A 91 10.49 -16.16 1.01
N ALA A 92 11.35 -15.66 1.90
CA ALA A 92 11.18 -15.78 3.35
C ALA A 92 9.86 -15.18 3.88
N ASN A 93 9.20 -14.37 3.09
CA ASN A 93 7.90 -13.78 3.42
C ASN A 93 6.84 -14.86 3.69
N MET A 94 6.90 -15.95 2.97
CA MET A 94 5.98 -17.09 3.14
C MET A 94 6.22 -17.89 4.42
N LEU A 95 7.28 -17.58 5.16
CA LEU A 95 7.65 -18.26 6.39
C LEU A 95 7.23 -17.49 7.66
N LEU A 96 6.55 -16.36 7.52
CA LEU A 96 5.96 -15.65 8.66
C LEU A 96 4.78 -16.46 9.18
N GLY A 97 4.90 -16.93 10.40
CA GLY A 97 3.91 -17.79 11.01
C GLY A 97 3.43 -17.29 12.37
N GLN A 98 2.68 -18.15 13.04
CA GLN A 98 2.08 -17.83 14.35
C GLN A 98 3.14 -17.52 15.42
N GLU A 99 4.31 -18.15 15.37
CA GLU A 99 5.39 -17.94 16.35
C GLU A 99 5.93 -16.52 16.28
N GLU A 100 6.18 -15.98 15.07
CA GLU A 100 6.67 -14.64 14.85
C GLU A 100 5.65 -13.60 15.32
N LEU A 101 4.37 -13.83 15.00
CA LEU A 101 3.27 -12.95 15.45
C LEU A 101 3.16 -12.96 16.98
N GLN A 102 3.31 -14.13 17.63
CA GLN A 102 3.28 -14.24 19.08
C GLN A 102 4.42 -13.46 19.74
N ARG A 103 5.63 -13.49 19.17
CA ARG A 103 6.77 -12.72 19.67
C ARG A 103 6.58 -11.21 19.50
N ALA A 104 5.89 -10.80 18.44
CA ALA A 104 5.56 -9.40 18.16
C ALA A 104 4.28 -8.93 18.89
N LEU A 105 3.57 -9.81 19.61
CA LEU A 105 2.25 -9.53 20.19
C LEU A 105 2.23 -8.24 21.02
N THR A 106 3.27 -8.00 21.83
CA THR A 106 3.37 -6.79 22.64
C THR A 106 3.39 -5.52 21.79
N ALA A 107 4.09 -5.52 20.66
CA ALA A 107 4.10 -4.39 19.74
C ALA A 107 2.73 -4.23 19.05
N ILE A 108 2.13 -5.35 18.66
CA ILE A 108 0.82 -5.37 17.98
C ILE A 108 -0.27 -4.80 18.88
N VAL A 109 -0.43 -5.30 20.11
CA VAL A 109 -1.51 -4.86 21.02
C VAL A 109 -1.35 -3.43 21.53
N ASN A 110 -0.14 -2.91 21.55
CA ASN A 110 0.13 -1.52 21.95
C ASN A 110 0.14 -0.53 20.76
N ALA A 111 -0.01 -1.00 19.54
CA ALA A 111 -0.10 -0.13 18.36
C ALA A 111 -1.43 0.64 18.37
N LYS A 112 -1.42 1.89 17.90
CA LYS A 112 -2.65 2.67 17.67
C LYS A 112 -3.32 2.28 16.37
N VAL A 113 -2.52 1.93 15.38
CA VAL A 113 -2.96 1.51 14.04
C VAL A 113 -2.10 0.33 13.63
N LEU A 114 -2.73 -0.73 13.18
CA LEU A 114 -2.12 -1.88 12.56
C LEU A 114 -2.40 -1.83 11.06
N VAL A 115 -1.35 -1.72 10.28
CA VAL A 115 -1.46 -1.90 8.83
C VAL A 115 -1.07 -3.33 8.54
N CYS A 116 -2.02 -4.14 8.16
CA CYS A 116 -1.80 -5.57 7.98
C CYS A 116 -2.68 -6.17 6.91
N GLN A 117 -2.42 -7.43 6.77
CA GLN A 117 -3.29 -8.37 6.10
C GLN A 117 -4.03 -9.29 7.12
N GLU A 118 -3.95 -9.01 8.47
CA GLU A 118 -4.67 -9.69 9.58
C GLU A 118 -4.67 -8.92 10.93
N ASN A 119 -5.65 -9.13 11.81
CA ASN A 119 -6.43 -8.40 12.84
C ASN A 119 -5.89 -8.09 14.27
N HIS A 120 -6.39 -7.02 14.95
CA HIS A 120 -7.15 -6.74 16.22
C HIS A 120 -6.87 -5.37 16.90
N VAL A 121 -6.46 -4.38 16.18
CA VAL A 121 -6.30 -2.97 16.60
C VAL A 121 -6.98 -2.15 15.50
N LYS A 122 -7.13 -0.83 15.58
CA LYS A 122 -7.61 -0.09 14.40
C LYS A 122 -6.80 -0.51 13.18
N THR A 123 -7.49 -1.13 12.22
CA THR A 123 -6.85 -1.84 11.11
C THR A 123 -7.03 -1.11 9.81
N ILE A 124 -5.95 -0.93 9.09
CA ILE A 124 -5.99 -0.66 7.66
C ILE A 124 -5.61 -1.97 6.96
N PHE A 125 -6.54 -2.54 6.21
CA PHE A 125 -6.27 -3.71 5.41
C PHE A 125 -6.13 -3.31 3.94
N ASN A 126 -4.96 -3.60 3.36
CA ASN A 126 -4.66 -3.36 1.96
C ASN A 126 -4.34 -4.69 1.27
N PRO A 127 -5.31 -5.32 0.58
CA PRO A 127 -5.14 -6.61 -0.10
C PRO A 127 -4.30 -6.46 -1.36
N ALA A 128 -3.02 -6.25 -1.22
CA ALA A 128 -2.11 -5.98 -2.33
C ALA A 128 -0.90 -6.93 -2.31
N PRO A 129 -0.82 -7.91 -3.24
CA PRO A 129 -1.80 -8.21 -4.29
C PRO A 129 -3.07 -8.86 -3.76
N ALA A 130 -4.22 -8.51 -4.33
CA ALA A 130 -5.49 -9.12 -3.99
C ALA A 130 -5.57 -10.58 -4.49
N ILE A 131 -6.37 -11.38 -3.79
CA ILE A 131 -6.76 -12.73 -4.20
C ILE A 131 -8.28 -12.81 -4.31
N ALA A 132 -8.80 -13.47 -5.35
CA ALA A 132 -10.23 -13.45 -5.68
C ALA A 132 -11.13 -14.02 -4.57
N ASP A 133 -10.66 -15.06 -3.87
CA ASP A 133 -11.36 -15.78 -2.80
C ASP A 133 -10.89 -15.36 -1.39
N LEU A 134 -10.68 -14.06 -1.18
CA LEU A 134 -10.30 -13.50 0.10
C LEU A 134 -11.29 -13.90 1.19
N CYS A 135 -10.79 -14.49 2.29
CA CYS A 135 -11.60 -14.92 3.42
C CYS A 135 -12.45 -13.77 3.99
N SER A 136 -13.72 -14.05 4.30
CA SER A 136 -14.68 -13.05 4.80
C SER A 136 -14.25 -12.35 6.09
N ASP A 137 -13.39 -12.99 6.88
CA ASP A 137 -12.95 -12.45 8.16
C ASP A 137 -12.03 -11.23 7.98
N PHE A 138 -11.29 -11.14 6.87
CA PHE A 138 -10.49 -9.97 6.55
C PHE A 138 -11.34 -8.71 6.34
N TYR A 139 -12.50 -8.85 5.68
CA TYR A 139 -13.43 -7.73 5.52
C TYR A 139 -13.97 -7.26 6.88
N LYS A 140 -14.50 -8.19 7.70
CA LYS A 140 -15.09 -7.90 9.01
C LYS A 140 -14.11 -7.32 10.01
N ALA A 141 -12.84 -7.65 9.85
CA ALA A 141 -11.79 -7.23 10.74
C ALA A 141 -11.15 -5.89 10.32
N SER A 142 -11.56 -5.31 9.20
CA SER A 142 -11.01 -4.07 8.68
C SER A 142 -11.82 -2.88 9.15
N ASP A 143 -11.21 -1.98 9.95
CA ASP A 143 -11.79 -0.66 10.20
C ASP A 143 -11.78 0.18 8.91
N VAL A 144 -10.66 0.09 8.17
CA VAL A 144 -10.52 0.68 6.84
C VAL A 144 -9.99 -0.38 5.88
N PHE A 145 -10.76 -0.71 4.88
CA PHE A 145 -10.36 -1.56 3.75
C PHE A 145 -9.95 -0.65 2.59
N CYS A 146 -8.71 -0.75 2.12
CA CYS A 146 -8.20 0.11 1.06
C CYS A 146 -7.65 -0.71 -0.10
N CYS A 147 -8.17 -0.50 -1.30
CA CYS A 147 -7.75 -1.16 -2.53
C CYS A 147 -7.73 -0.19 -3.70
N ASN A 148 -7.04 -0.57 -4.78
CA ASN A 148 -7.07 0.15 -6.05
C ASN A 148 -8.14 -0.44 -6.99
N GLU A 149 -8.26 0.13 -8.21
CA GLU A 149 -9.24 -0.30 -9.22
C GLU A 149 -9.13 -1.79 -9.53
N SER A 150 -7.95 -2.27 -9.88
CA SER A 150 -7.74 -3.67 -10.27
C SER A 150 -7.92 -4.66 -9.11
N GLU A 151 -7.53 -4.28 -7.90
CA GLU A 151 -7.78 -5.07 -6.69
C GLU A 151 -9.29 -5.12 -6.39
N ALA A 152 -9.99 -4.00 -6.51
CA ALA A 152 -11.44 -3.91 -6.34
C ALA A 152 -12.20 -4.76 -7.37
N GLU A 153 -11.81 -4.72 -8.65
CA GLU A 153 -12.36 -5.57 -9.70
C GLU A 153 -12.18 -7.06 -9.38
N LEU A 154 -10.97 -7.46 -8.96
CA LEU A 154 -10.68 -8.85 -8.62
C LEU A 154 -11.54 -9.35 -7.44
N LEU A 155 -11.76 -8.51 -6.42
CA LEU A 155 -12.47 -8.87 -5.20
C LEU A 155 -14.00 -8.88 -5.34
N THR A 156 -14.53 -8.16 -6.33
CA THR A 156 -15.98 -7.99 -6.51
C THR A 156 -16.51 -8.57 -7.84
N GLY A 157 -15.63 -8.72 -8.83
CA GLY A 157 -16.00 -9.10 -10.19
C GLY A 157 -16.66 -7.95 -10.99
N LEU A 158 -16.70 -6.73 -10.44
CA LEU A 158 -17.27 -5.55 -11.07
C LEU A 158 -16.15 -4.68 -11.65
N SER A 159 -16.31 -4.17 -12.87
CA SER A 159 -15.33 -3.28 -13.49
C SER A 159 -15.31 -1.91 -12.83
N VAL A 160 -14.11 -1.31 -12.70
CA VAL A 160 -13.91 0.01 -12.08
C VAL A 160 -13.21 0.93 -13.09
N THR A 161 -13.98 1.66 -13.87
CA THR A 161 -13.50 2.59 -14.91
C THR A 161 -13.85 4.05 -14.63
N SER A 162 -14.68 4.29 -13.63
CA SER A 162 -15.17 5.62 -13.24
C SER A 162 -15.27 5.77 -11.73
N VAL A 163 -15.48 7.00 -11.27
CA VAL A 163 -15.78 7.32 -9.87
C VAL A 163 -17.10 6.67 -9.42
N GLU A 164 -18.05 6.58 -10.31
CA GLU A 164 -19.35 5.95 -10.08
C GLU A 164 -19.20 4.44 -9.87
N ASP A 165 -18.39 3.76 -10.70
CA ASP A 165 -18.08 2.34 -10.54
C ASP A 165 -17.36 2.09 -9.21
N ALA A 166 -16.35 2.91 -8.89
CA ALA A 166 -15.63 2.84 -7.61
C ALA A 166 -16.56 3.04 -6.41
N SER A 167 -17.55 3.91 -6.54
CA SER A 167 -18.58 4.12 -5.52
C SER A 167 -19.44 2.88 -5.31
N GLN A 168 -19.85 2.24 -6.38
CA GLN A 168 -20.64 1.01 -6.34
C GLN A 168 -19.84 -0.15 -5.73
N VAL A 169 -18.61 -0.34 -6.18
CA VAL A 169 -17.71 -1.37 -5.65
C VAL A 169 -17.38 -1.13 -4.17
N GLY A 170 -17.18 0.12 -3.78
CA GLY A 170 -16.95 0.47 -2.38
C GLY A 170 -18.13 0.10 -1.47
N LEU A 171 -19.36 0.29 -1.93
CA LEU A 171 -20.56 -0.14 -1.21
C LEU A 171 -20.69 -1.67 -1.15
N GLU A 172 -20.33 -2.37 -2.22
CA GLU A 172 -20.31 -3.82 -2.25
C GLU A 172 -19.31 -4.40 -1.24
N LEU A 173 -18.10 -3.81 -1.14
CA LEU A 173 -17.11 -4.20 -0.15
C LEU A 173 -17.56 -3.86 1.29
N LEU A 174 -18.26 -2.75 1.51
CA LEU A 174 -18.89 -2.46 2.81
C LEU A 174 -19.90 -3.53 3.22
N ASN A 175 -20.70 -4.03 2.27
CA ASN A 175 -21.66 -5.10 2.52
C ASN A 175 -20.99 -6.43 2.94
N LYS A 176 -19.69 -6.62 2.59
CA LYS A 176 -18.90 -7.77 3.07
C LYS A 176 -18.45 -7.64 4.52
N GLY A 177 -18.65 -6.46 5.14
CA GLY A 177 -18.47 -6.26 6.58
C GLY A 177 -17.36 -5.30 7.00
N CYS A 178 -16.71 -4.60 6.06
CA CYS A 178 -15.72 -3.57 6.38
C CYS A 178 -16.33 -2.40 7.16
N GLY A 179 -15.58 -1.80 8.08
CA GLY A 179 -16.00 -0.59 8.79
C GLY A 179 -16.06 0.64 7.86
N SER A 180 -15.10 0.77 6.97
CA SER A 180 -15.04 1.77 5.90
C SER A 180 -14.27 1.21 4.72
N VAL A 181 -14.51 1.73 3.52
CA VAL A 181 -13.78 1.34 2.30
C VAL A 181 -13.23 2.58 1.63
N ILE A 182 -11.98 2.49 1.17
CA ILE A 182 -11.36 3.47 0.29
C ILE A 182 -10.94 2.76 -1.00
N VAL A 183 -11.43 3.25 -2.14
CA VAL A 183 -11.00 2.80 -3.47
C VAL A 183 -10.14 3.90 -4.09
N THR A 184 -8.85 3.64 -4.30
CA THR A 184 -7.94 4.60 -4.94
C THR A 184 -8.07 4.53 -6.46
N LEU A 185 -8.01 5.70 -7.12
CA LEU A 185 -8.28 5.90 -8.56
C LEU A 185 -7.11 6.64 -9.24
N GLY A 186 -5.88 6.37 -8.80
CA GLY A 186 -4.68 7.01 -9.33
C GLY A 186 -4.81 8.54 -9.40
N PRO A 187 -4.69 9.16 -10.59
CA PRO A 187 -4.75 10.61 -10.73
C PRO A 187 -6.12 11.23 -10.45
N GLN A 188 -7.18 10.43 -10.33
CA GLN A 188 -8.51 10.90 -9.94
C GLN A 188 -8.70 10.98 -8.41
N GLY A 189 -7.73 10.53 -7.61
CA GLY A 189 -7.79 10.52 -6.15
C GLY A 189 -8.39 9.23 -5.60
N CYS A 190 -9.45 9.31 -4.79
CA CYS A 190 -10.08 8.12 -4.22
C CYS A 190 -11.57 8.33 -3.93
N VAL A 191 -12.29 7.23 -3.73
CA VAL A 191 -13.67 7.21 -3.22
C VAL A 191 -13.64 6.64 -1.80
N VAL A 192 -14.35 7.31 -0.88
CA VAL A 192 -14.50 6.90 0.53
C VAL A 192 -15.94 6.49 0.79
N CYS A 193 -16.14 5.27 1.29
CA CYS A 193 -17.43 4.71 1.68
C CYS A 193 -17.39 4.35 3.17
N GLN A 194 -18.25 4.96 4.00
CA GLN A 194 -18.24 4.75 5.46
C GLN A 194 -19.52 4.09 5.99
N SER A 195 -20.58 4.10 5.22
CA SER A 195 -21.84 3.47 5.58
C SER A 195 -22.66 3.20 4.32
N THR A 196 -23.41 2.11 4.31
CA THR A 196 -24.36 1.79 3.23
C THR A 196 -25.52 2.78 3.16
N ASN A 197 -25.77 3.54 4.24
CA ASN A 197 -26.82 4.57 4.32
C ASN A 197 -26.32 5.98 3.96
N MET A 198 -25.03 6.13 3.65
CA MET A 198 -24.42 7.39 3.25
C MET A 198 -23.92 7.30 1.81
N ALA A 199 -24.06 8.40 1.07
CA ALA A 199 -23.49 8.45 -0.29
C ALA A 199 -21.96 8.34 -0.22
N PRO A 200 -21.33 7.50 -1.08
CA PRO A 200 -19.89 7.49 -1.28
C PRO A 200 -19.38 8.89 -1.62
N LYS A 201 -18.18 9.22 -1.14
CA LYS A 201 -17.58 10.54 -1.31
C LYS A 201 -16.33 10.46 -2.16
N HIS A 202 -16.36 11.09 -3.31
CA HIS A 202 -15.18 11.27 -4.14
C HIS A 202 -14.27 12.33 -3.53
N ILE A 203 -13.00 11.99 -3.34
CA ILE A 203 -11.94 12.87 -2.83
C ILE A 203 -10.91 13.04 -3.95
N PRO A 204 -10.98 14.11 -4.73
CA PRO A 204 -10.03 14.34 -5.80
C PRO A 204 -8.62 14.60 -5.25
N THR A 205 -7.61 14.33 -6.07
CA THR A 205 -6.22 14.71 -5.78
C THR A 205 -5.76 15.88 -6.66
N THR A 206 -4.60 16.44 -6.33
CA THR A 206 -3.99 17.50 -7.14
C THR A 206 -3.34 16.88 -8.38
N ALA A 207 -3.62 17.47 -9.53
CA ALA A 207 -2.95 17.08 -10.78
C ALA A 207 -1.46 17.41 -10.70
N VAL A 208 -0.62 16.42 -10.93
CA VAL A 208 0.84 16.53 -10.95
C VAL A 208 1.39 15.79 -12.17
N THR A 209 2.59 16.17 -12.61
CA THR A 209 3.31 15.39 -13.62
C THR A 209 4.00 14.22 -12.92
N ALA A 210 3.51 13.01 -13.16
CA ALA A 210 4.10 11.81 -12.59
C ALA A 210 5.40 11.45 -13.35
N ALA A 211 6.47 11.23 -12.58
CA ALA A 211 7.72 10.65 -13.08
C ALA A 211 7.72 9.12 -12.92
N ASP A 212 7.11 8.63 -11.82
CA ASP A 212 7.01 7.20 -11.51
C ASP A 212 5.87 6.99 -10.50
N ALA A 213 4.85 6.23 -10.89
CA ALA A 213 3.70 5.93 -10.02
C ALA A 213 3.95 4.74 -9.08
N THR A 214 5.12 4.10 -9.17
CA THR A 214 5.45 2.93 -8.33
C THR A 214 5.47 3.33 -6.85
N GLY A 215 4.68 2.65 -6.04
CA GLY A 215 4.59 2.90 -4.60
C GLY A 215 3.65 4.03 -4.17
N ALA A 216 2.93 4.68 -5.10
CA ALA A 216 1.95 5.73 -4.77
C ALA A 216 0.89 5.23 -3.76
N GLY A 217 0.36 4.02 -3.98
CA GLY A 217 -0.57 3.37 -3.05
C GLY A 217 0.04 3.13 -1.67
N ASP A 218 1.31 2.70 -1.61
CA ASP A 218 2.01 2.51 -0.34
C ASP A 218 2.23 3.83 0.40
N SER A 219 2.59 4.89 -0.34
CA SER A 219 2.70 6.25 0.20
C SER A 219 1.36 6.73 0.77
N PHE A 220 0.26 6.49 0.05
CA PHE A 220 -1.11 6.79 0.51
C PHE A 220 -1.44 6.05 1.82
N ILE A 221 -1.24 4.73 1.88
CA ILE A 221 -1.52 3.91 3.05
C ILE A 221 -0.67 4.33 4.25
N GLY A 222 0.63 4.58 4.04
CA GLY A 222 1.54 5.05 5.09
C GLY A 222 1.12 6.40 5.68
N ALA A 223 0.71 7.33 4.82
CA ALA A 223 0.17 8.62 5.23
C ALA A 223 -1.17 8.48 5.97
N LEU A 224 -2.09 7.65 5.46
CA LEU A 224 -3.38 7.37 6.11
C LEU A 224 -3.17 6.81 7.51
N ALA A 225 -2.26 5.84 7.67
CA ALA A 225 -1.91 5.26 8.96
C ALA A 225 -1.36 6.31 9.94
N PHE A 226 -0.51 7.22 9.45
CA PHE A 226 -0.01 8.34 10.24
C PHE A 226 -1.16 9.20 10.76
N TYR A 227 -2.10 9.64 9.88
CA TYR A 227 -3.22 10.49 10.30
C TYR A 227 -4.15 9.76 11.27
N MET A 228 -4.47 8.49 11.03
CA MET A 228 -5.29 7.70 11.97
C MET A 228 -4.67 7.58 13.36
N ALA A 229 -3.32 7.48 13.44
CA ALA A 229 -2.60 7.34 14.71
C ALA A 229 -2.45 8.66 15.46
N HIS A 230 -2.26 9.78 14.76
CA HIS A 230 -1.94 11.09 15.36
C HIS A 230 -3.16 12.00 15.48
N TYR A 231 -4.15 11.84 14.61
CA TYR A 231 -5.34 12.68 14.54
C TYR A 231 -6.63 11.84 14.59
N PRO A 232 -6.88 11.06 15.67
CA PRO A 232 -7.96 10.07 15.73
C PRO A 232 -9.37 10.66 15.63
N THR A 233 -9.52 11.97 15.79
CA THR A 233 -10.80 12.70 15.65
C THR A 233 -10.98 13.34 14.28
N MET A 234 -9.97 13.27 13.40
CA MET A 234 -10.07 13.78 12.04
C MET A 234 -11.04 12.90 11.23
N PRO A 235 -11.95 13.48 10.43
CA PRO A 235 -12.80 12.70 9.53
C PRO A 235 -11.95 11.88 8.53
N LEU A 236 -12.40 10.67 8.20
CA LEU A 236 -11.68 9.77 7.29
C LEU A 236 -11.47 10.40 5.90
N GLU A 237 -12.45 11.19 5.43
CA GLU A 237 -12.35 11.90 4.16
C GLU A 237 -11.23 12.94 4.16
N GLU A 238 -11.02 13.63 5.27
CA GLU A 238 -9.92 14.58 5.42
C GLU A 238 -8.58 13.87 5.51
N MET A 239 -8.52 12.72 6.22
CA MET A 239 -7.32 11.87 6.23
C MET A 239 -6.99 11.38 4.81
N ALA A 240 -7.99 10.91 4.05
CA ALA A 240 -7.83 10.46 2.68
C ALA A 240 -7.38 11.60 1.74
N ARG A 241 -7.95 12.80 1.91
CA ARG A 241 -7.54 13.99 1.15
C ARG A 241 -6.06 14.32 1.38
N ARG A 242 -5.62 14.30 2.63
CA ARG A 242 -4.22 14.54 2.97
C ARG A 242 -3.30 13.42 2.45
N ALA A 243 -3.73 12.18 2.57
CA ALA A 243 -2.98 11.03 2.04
C ALA A 243 -2.84 11.09 0.50
N ASN A 244 -3.88 11.55 -0.22
CA ASN A 244 -3.80 11.83 -1.65
C ASN A 244 -2.68 12.84 -1.99
N LEU A 245 -2.55 13.91 -1.22
CA LEU A 245 -1.50 14.92 -1.44
C LEU A 245 -0.09 14.35 -1.21
N VAL A 246 0.08 13.53 -0.17
CA VAL A 246 1.36 12.86 0.11
C VAL A 246 1.71 11.89 -1.04
N ALA A 247 0.74 11.11 -1.51
CA ALA A 247 0.92 10.22 -2.66
C ALA A 247 1.22 10.98 -3.96
N ALA A 248 0.54 12.11 -4.21
CA ALA A 248 0.81 12.97 -5.36
C ALA A 248 2.23 13.56 -5.34
N MET A 249 2.81 13.81 -4.18
CA MET A 249 4.22 14.21 -4.09
C MET A 249 5.16 13.06 -4.39
N SER A 250 4.86 11.85 -3.94
CA SER A 250 5.73 10.69 -4.15
C SER A 250 5.89 10.34 -5.63
N VAL A 251 4.87 10.51 -6.46
CA VAL A 251 4.93 10.16 -7.90
C VAL A 251 5.77 11.12 -8.75
N GLN A 252 6.20 12.25 -8.21
CA GLN A 252 7.00 13.24 -8.95
C GLN A 252 8.49 12.90 -9.01
N THR A 253 8.91 11.86 -8.32
CA THR A 253 10.31 11.39 -8.27
C THR A 253 10.36 9.89 -8.57
N VAL A 254 11.41 9.44 -9.25
CA VAL A 254 11.59 8.04 -9.60
C VAL A 254 11.92 7.20 -8.37
N GLY A 255 11.30 6.02 -8.29
CA GLY A 255 11.50 5.01 -7.26
C GLY A 255 10.38 4.97 -6.22
N THR A 256 10.40 3.99 -5.33
CA THR A 256 9.43 3.81 -4.25
C THR A 256 9.89 4.54 -2.98
N GLN A 257 10.60 3.87 -2.09
CA GLN A 257 11.05 4.51 -0.84
C GLN A 257 11.89 5.77 -1.06
N THR A 258 12.63 5.86 -2.16
CA THR A 258 13.44 7.04 -2.50
C THR A 258 12.59 8.28 -2.82
N SER A 259 11.40 8.09 -3.35
CA SER A 259 10.48 9.17 -3.75
C SER A 259 9.59 9.68 -2.60
N PHE A 260 9.45 8.92 -1.52
CA PHE A 260 8.53 9.25 -0.44
C PHE A 260 8.94 10.53 0.29
N PRO A 261 8.06 11.52 0.45
CA PRO A 261 8.40 12.78 1.11
C PRO A 261 8.58 12.59 2.63
N PHE A 262 9.50 13.38 3.19
CA PHE A 262 9.61 13.54 4.64
C PHE A 262 8.62 14.62 5.11
N GLN A 263 8.32 14.63 6.41
CA GLN A 263 7.46 15.65 7.03
C GLN A 263 7.86 17.09 6.65
N LYS A 264 9.17 17.37 6.65
CA LYS A 264 9.73 18.68 6.30
C LYS A 264 9.51 19.10 4.84
N ASP A 265 9.26 18.15 3.96
CA ASP A 265 9.05 18.37 2.52
C ASP A 265 7.57 18.58 2.19
N LEU A 266 6.69 18.32 3.17
CA LEU A 266 5.25 18.43 3.05
C LEU A 266 4.77 19.82 3.52
N PRO A 267 3.68 20.34 2.92
CA PRO A 267 3.02 21.55 3.39
C PRO A 267 2.65 21.48 4.88
N THR A 268 2.89 22.54 5.64
CA THR A 268 2.63 22.58 7.10
C THR A 268 1.17 22.41 7.47
N GLU A 269 0.26 22.79 6.60
CA GLU A 269 -1.19 22.60 6.76
C GLU A 269 -1.66 21.13 6.78
N LEU A 270 -0.76 20.22 6.46
CA LEU A 270 -1.01 18.78 6.56
C LEU A 270 -0.81 18.20 7.98
N PHE A 271 -0.32 19.02 8.93
CA PHE A 271 0.00 18.58 10.29
C PHE A 271 -0.74 19.36 11.38
#